data_acbc4e14d5a9b6e2caad2d218113c055
#
_entry.id   acbc4e14d5a9b6e2caad2d218113c055
#
_cell.length_a   1.000
_cell.length_b   1.000
_cell.length_c   1.000
_cell.angle_alpha   90.00
_cell.angle_beta   90.00
_cell.angle_gamma   90.00
#
_symmetry.space_group_name_H-M   'P 1'
#
loop_
_entity.id
_entity.type
_entity.pdbx_description
1 polymer ?
#
loop_
_entity_poly.entity_id
_entity_poly.type
_entity_poly.pdbx_seq_one_letter_code
_entity_poly.pdbx_strand_id
1 'polypeptide(L)'
;MSYHSRTVIPHKENDKMTQLKEAPIDVVRFRLGDFSCVVLCDGNETLTENDVTSMFTEDAERMLAAFRTLDTPLGFSRNILLVETAAKRVLIDTGNGQGDPADPGHLLDSLRTANITPESIDTVVISHFDGDHIGGLLDSTGQPTFVNARLVAPKPEHDYWMREDDLAEMDEETATGLRQTFAAYASRLTLLDSPADIEPGIRYVPALGHSPGHQAVSIESQGARLLHLVDTLHMPIQLNALDVSAFDFQPDLAIDTRRAILARTEFENLLVLGYHFPFPGLGHVKRTGDLLAWEPYLIPTHSTIKP
;
A
#
# COMPACT_ATOMS: atom_id res chain seq x y z
N MET A 1 -6.78 -4.38 -27.84
CA MET A 1 -5.48 -4.77 -27.26
C MET A 1 -5.79 -5.92 -26.32
N SER A 2 -5.26 -7.11 -26.60
CA SER A 2 -5.58 -8.31 -25.82
C SER A 2 -4.89 -8.23 -24.47
N TYR A 3 -5.64 -8.30 -23.40
CA TYR A 3 -5.13 -8.50 -22.05
C TYR A 3 -4.30 -9.78 -22.01
N HIS A 4 -3.02 -9.65 -21.69
CA HIS A 4 -2.25 -10.81 -21.26
C HIS A 4 -2.73 -11.13 -19.84
N SER A 5 -3.23 -12.35 -19.66
CA SER A 5 -3.58 -12.88 -18.35
C SER A 5 -2.46 -12.57 -17.37
N ARG A 6 -2.76 -11.81 -16.30
CA ARG A 6 -1.84 -11.66 -15.19
C ARG A 6 -1.47 -13.06 -14.73
N THR A 7 -0.24 -13.43 -14.93
CA THR A 7 0.27 -14.74 -14.51
C THR A 7 0.31 -14.73 -13.00
N VAL A 8 -0.63 -15.40 -12.38
CA VAL A 8 -0.50 -15.81 -10.99
C VAL A 8 0.81 -16.59 -10.91
N ILE A 9 1.77 -16.10 -10.16
CA ILE A 9 3.06 -16.78 -9.97
C ILE A 9 2.73 -18.11 -9.28
N PRO A 10 2.97 -19.28 -9.92
CA PRO A 10 2.63 -20.55 -9.30
C PRO A 10 3.58 -20.78 -8.12
N HIS A 11 3.06 -20.78 -6.92
CA HIS A 11 3.78 -21.24 -5.74
C HIS A 11 4.15 -22.71 -5.93
N LYS A 12 5.46 -22.98 -5.97
CA LYS A 12 5.96 -24.35 -5.94
C LYS A 12 5.69 -24.93 -4.55
N GLU A 13 4.91 -26.00 -4.51
CA GLU A 13 4.86 -26.91 -3.37
C GLU A 13 6.28 -27.30 -2.96
N ASN A 14 6.76 -26.74 -1.87
CA ASN A 14 7.90 -27.22 -1.11
C ASN A 14 7.38 -27.82 0.19
N ASP A 15 7.24 -29.13 0.16
CA ASP A 15 6.91 -30.00 1.29
C ASP A 15 8.04 -29.93 2.33
N LYS A 16 7.98 -28.97 3.23
CA LYS A 16 8.62 -28.97 4.55
C LYS A 16 7.69 -28.23 5.51
N MET A 17 7.01 -29.00 6.37
CA MET A 17 6.45 -28.48 7.61
C MET A 17 7.58 -27.81 8.42
N THR A 18 7.92 -26.59 8.07
CA THR A 18 8.67 -25.69 8.94
C THR A 18 7.62 -25.04 9.81
N GLN A 19 7.75 -25.22 11.14
CA GLN A 19 6.95 -24.46 12.11
C GLN A 19 7.06 -22.99 11.68
N LEU A 20 5.95 -22.42 11.24
CA LEU A 20 5.80 -20.98 11.03
C LEU A 20 6.13 -20.36 12.39
N LYS A 21 7.32 -19.82 12.55
CA LYS A 21 7.57 -18.82 13.57
C LYS A 21 6.62 -17.69 13.22
N GLU A 22 5.60 -17.49 14.08
CA GLU A 22 4.80 -16.27 14.00
C GLU A 22 5.77 -15.10 13.89
N ALA A 23 5.75 -14.40 12.75
CA ALA A 23 6.51 -13.18 12.60
C ALA A 23 6.03 -12.23 13.70
N PRO A 24 6.91 -11.47 14.36
CA PRO A 24 6.46 -10.49 15.34
C PRO A 24 5.48 -9.55 14.63
N ILE A 25 4.28 -9.40 15.18
CA ILE A 25 3.28 -8.45 14.69
C ILE A 25 3.81 -7.06 15.01
N ASP A 26 4.29 -6.37 13.98
CA ASP A 26 4.94 -5.09 14.14
C ASP A 26 3.91 -3.96 14.11
N VAL A 27 3.94 -3.12 15.12
CA VAL A 27 3.11 -1.92 15.25
C VAL A 27 3.99 -0.75 15.65
N VAL A 28 3.96 0.31 14.86
CA VAL A 28 4.74 1.51 15.14
C VAL A 28 3.83 2.71 15.27
N ARG A 29 3.99 3.48 16.36
CA ARG A 29 3.23 4.70 16.65
C ARG A 29 4.11 5.94 16.54
N PHE A 30 3.56 6.99 15.93
CA PHE A 30 4.20 8.30 15.84
C PHE A 30 3.15 9.42 15.84
N ARG A 31 3.62 10.65 15.99
CA ARG A 31 2.77 11.85 15.90
C ARG A 31 3.13 12.64 14.66
N LEU A 32 2.11 13.05 13.89
CA LEU A 32 2.24 13.98 12.78
C LEU A 32 1.43 15.24 13.11
N GLY A 33 2.10 16.28 13.62
CA GLY A 33 1.40 17.43 14.20
C GLY A 33 0.46 17.00 15.33
N ASP A 34 -0.83 17.29 15.19
CA ASP A 34 -1.88 16.90 16.16
C ASP A 34 -2.42 15.47 15.92
N PHE A 35 -2.11 14.85 14.79
CA PHE A 35 -2.58 13.50 14.49
C PHE A 35 -1.73 12.43 15.18
N SER A 36 -2.40 11.38 15.66
CA SER A 36 -1.77 10.15 16.13
C SER A 36 -1.78 9.16 14.98
N CYS A 37 -0.61 8.67 14.58
CA CYS A 37 -0.47 7.75 13.46
C CYS A 37 0.04 6.40 13.94
N VAL A 38 -0.44 5.34 13.32
CA VAL A 38 -0.02 3.96 13.58
C VAL A 38 0.27 3.28 12.26
N VAL A 39 1.51 2.79 12.08
CA VAL A 39 1.80 1.83 11.01
C VAL A 39 1.54 0.43 11.55
N LEU A 40 0.72 -0.31 10.83
CA LEU A 40 0.29 -1.68 11.12
C LEU A 40 0.88 -2.58 10.05
N CYS A 41 1.65 -3.59 10.44
CA CYS A 41 2.17 -4.58 9.51
C CYS A 41 1.08 -5.61 9.21
N ASP A 42 0.73 -5.77 7.92
CA ASP A 42 -0.18 -6.83 7.47
C ASP A 42 0.57 -8.08 6.97
N GLY A 43 1.83 -7.93 6.61
CA GLY A 43 2.75 -8.98 6.19
C GLY A 43 4.15 -8.43 6.01
N ASN A 44 5.15 -9.28 6.16
CA ASN A 44 6.54 -8.90 6.01
C ASN A 44 7.36 -10.11 5.51
N GLU A 45 7.81 -10.04 4.28
CA GLU A 45 8.60 -11.07 3.63
C GLU A 45 10.02 -10.59 3.38
N THR A 46 10.92 -11.52 3.14
CA THR A 46 12.28 -11.21 2.69
C THR A 46 12.41 -11.60 1.23
N LEU A 47 12.72 -10.62 0.38
CA LEU A 47 12.87 -10.84 -1.05
C LEU A 47 14.14 -11.63 -1.37
N THR A 48 14.01 -12.48 -2.38
CA THR A 48 15.10 -13.19 -3.04
C THR A 48 15.42 -12.56 -4.41
N GLU A 49 16.53 -12.97 -5.03
CA GLU A 49 16.85 -12.55 -6.40
C GLU A 49 15.76 -12.98 -7.42
N ASN A 50 15.10 -14.12 -7.16
CA ASN A 50 14.01 -14.59 -8.03
C ASN A 50 12.79 -13.68 -7.93
N ASP A 51 12.47 -13.20 -6.74
CA ASP A 51 11.35 -12.26 -6.54
C ASP A 51 11.62 -10.94 -7.27
N VAL A 52 12.83 -10.38 -7.10
CA VAL A 52 13.24 -9.16 -7.84
C VAL A 52 13.15 -9.37 -9.34
N THR A 53 13.61 -10.52 -9.85
CA THR A 53 13.54 -10.82 -11.30
C THR A 53 12.11 -10.92 -11.80
N SER A 54 11.20 -11.45 -11.01
CA SER A 54 9.78 -11.57 -11.40
C SER A 54 9.04 -10.22 -11.34
N MET A 55 9.43 -9.35 -10.42
CA MET A 55 8.84 -8.01 -10.26
C MET A 55 9.28 -7.01 -11.35
N PHE A 56 10.46 -7.20 -11.97
CA PHE A 56 11.06 -6.25 -12.91
C PHE A 56 11.52 -6.98 -14.18
N THR A 57 10.59 -7.18 -15.10
CA THR A 57 10.81 -8.05 -16.28
C THR A 57 11.64 -7.40 -17.38
N GLU A 58 11.61 -6.06 -17.53
CA GLU A 58 12.29 -5.36 -18.62
C GLU A 58 13.75 -4.99 -18.28
N ASP A 59 14.02 -4.65 -17.01
CA ASP A 59 15.35 -4.22 -16.51
C ASP A 59 15.83 -5.03 -15.30
N ALA A 60 15.44 -6.31 -15.23
CA ALA A 60 15.75 -7.18 -14.09
C ALA A 60 17.23 -7.18 -13.70
N GLU A 61 18.15 -7.14 -14.65
CA GLU A 61 19.60 -7.11 -14.38
C GLU A 61 20.04 -5.85 -13.62
N ARG A 62 19.44 -4.69 -13.91
CA ARG A 62 19.74 -3.43 -13.22
C ARG A 62 19.19 -3.47 -11.79
N MET A 63 17.98 -3.97 -11.62
CA MET A 63 17.38 -4.14 -10.30
C MET A 63 18.10 -5.17 -9.47
N LEU A 64 18.53 -6.29 -10.07
CA LEU A 64 19.37 -7.29 -9.40
C LEU A 64 20.74 -6.72 -9.01
N ALA A 65 21.36 -5.90 -9.87
CA ALA A 65 22.61 -5.24 -9.52
C ALA A 65 22.42 -4.33 -8.30
N ALA A 66 21.36 -3.54 -8.24
CA ALA A 66 21.04 -2.71 -7.07
C ALA A 66 20.73 -3.57 -5.83
N PHE A 67 19.94 -4.63 -5.98
CA PHE A 67 19.60 -5.57 -4.89
C PHE A 67 20.87 -6.20 -4.27
N ARG A 68 21.81 -6.64 -5.11
CA ARG A 68 23.09 -7.26 -4.69
C ARG A 68 24.04 -6.31 -3.96
N THR A 69 23.81 -5.00 -4.03
CA THR A 69 24.61 -4.02 -3.27
C THR A 69 24.11 -3.81 -1.85
N LEU A 70 22.99 -4.41 -1.47
CA LEU A 70 22.42 -4.25 -0.13
C LEU A 70 23.22 -5.07 0.89
N ASP A 71 23.62 -4.42 1.99
CA ASP A 71 24.32 -5.06 3.10
C ASP A 71 23.40 -5.92 3.98
N THR A 72 22.09 -5.75 3.84
CA THR A 72 21.06 -6.44 4.62
C THR A 72 19.97 -6.99 3.71
N PRO A 73 19.29 -8.08 4.11
CA PRO A 73 18.13 -8.59 3.37
C PRO A 73 17.07 -7.50 3.17
N LEU A 74 16.52 -7.41 1.97
CA LEU A 74 15.45 -6.47 1.66
C LEU A 74 14.10 -7.05 2.09
N GLY A 75 13.47 -6.41 3.06
CA GLY A 75 12.10 -6.71 3.45
C GLY A 75 11.11 -6.17 2.41
N PHE A 76 10.01 -6.89 2.24
CA PHE A 76 8.85 -6.48 1.47
C PHE A 76 7.64 -6.61 2.39
N SER A 77 7.12 -5.47 2.85
CA SER A 77 6.07 -5.43 3.86
C SER A 77 4.74 -5.00 3.22
N ARG A 78 3.65 -5.13 3.96
CA ARG A 78 2.39 -4.42 3.71
C ARG A 78 2.16 -3.48 4.89
N ASN A 79 2.56 -2.21 4.70
CA ASN A 79 2.57 -1.16 5.73
C ASN A 79 1.27 -0.36 5.68
N ILE A 80 0.29 -0.74 6.46
CA ILE A 80 -1.02 -0.09 6.53
C ILE A 80 -0.98 1.08 7.50
N LEU A 81 -1.51 2.23 7.08
CA LEU A 81 -1.52 3.44 7.91
C LEU A 81 -2.90 3.70 8.53
N LEU A 82 -2.93 3.79 9.86
CA LEU A 82 -4.05 4.34 10.59
C LEU A 82 -3.72 5.75 11.05
N VAL A 83 -4.63 6.70 10.79
CA VAL A 83 -4.55 8.09 11.23
C VAL A 83 -5.71 8.39 12.19
N GLU A 84 -5.38 8.75 13.43
CA GLU A 84 -6.34 9.22 14.43
C GLU A 84 -6.29 10.74 14.47
N THR A 85 -7.34 11.39 13.98
CA THR A 85 -7.59 12.82 14.11
C THR A 85 -8.33 13.12 15.41
N ALA A 86 -8.67 14.38 15.67
CA ALA A 86 -9.50 14.72 16.83
C ALA A 86 -10.93 14.12 16.76
N ALA A 87 -11.40 13.76 15.55
CA ALA A 87 -12.80 13.37 15.32
C ALA A 87 -12.95 11.96 14.73
N LYS A 88 -11.94 11.43 14.06
CA LYS A 88 -12.04 10.24 13.21
C LYS A 88 -10.82 9.35 13.31
N ARG A 89 -11.05 8.03 13.18
CA ARG A 89 -10.04 7.03 12.84
C ARG A 89 -10.15 6.68 11.37
N VAL A 90 -9.09 6.94 10.64
CA VAL A 90 -9.01 6.74 9.19
C VAL A 90 -7.96 5.66 8.90
N LEU A 91 -8.38 4.54 8.35
CA LEU A 91 -7.50 3.45 7.93
C LEU A 91 -7.26 3.58 6.42
N ILE A 92 -6.01 3.50 5.97
CA ILE A 92 -5.62 3.58 4.57
C ILE A 92 -5.16 2.20 4.13
N ASP A 93 -5.94 1.59 3.23
CA ASP A 93 -5.89 0.21 2.76
C ASP A 93 -6.17 -0.83 3.85
N THR A 94 -6.34 -2.09 3.45
CA THR A 94 -6.81 -3.15 4.35
C THR A 94 -6.01 -4.44 4.29
N GLY A 95 -4.91 -4.46 3.52
CA GLY A 95 -4.05 -5.63 3.42
C GLY A 95 -4.65 -6.78 2.63
N ASN A 96 -4.00 -7.93 2.74
CA ASN A 96 -4.31 -9.14 1.97
C ASN A 96 -5.58 -9.86 2.49
N GLY A 97 -6.00 -9.56 3.72
CA GLY A 97 -7.13 -10.24 4.35
C GLY A 97 -6.85 -11.73 4.59
N GLN A 98 -7.92 -12.53 4.56
CA GLN A 98 -7.86 -13.97 4.83
C GLN A 98 -8.18 -14.82 3.58
N GLY A 99 -8.18 -14.20 2.38
CA GLY A 99 -8.58 -14.85 1.13
C GLY A 99 -7.53 -15.84 0.61
N ASP A 100 -6.25 -15.56 0.82
CA ASP A 100 -5.16 -16.46 0.42
C ASP A 100 -4.59 -17.20 1.65
N PRO A 101 -4.81 -18.53 1.76
CA PRO A 101 -4.24 -19.30 2.86
C PRO A 101 -2.71 -19.42 2.81
N ALA A 102 -2.08 -19.18 1.66
CA ALA A 102 -0.62 -19.23 1.51
C ALA A 102 0.06 -17.95 1.98
N ASP A 103 -0.65 -16.81 1.90
CA ASP A 103 -0.18 -15.51 2.39
C ASP A 103 -1.33 -14.74 3.07
N PRO A 104 -1.80 -15.18 4.24
CA PRO A 104 -2.86 -14.49 4.94
C PRO A 104 -2.38 -13.14 5.47
N GLY A 105 -3.26 -12.13 5.39
CA GLY A 105 -3.01 -10.83 6.01
C GLY A 105 -3.11 -10.89 7.54
N HIS A 106 -2.34 -10.04 8.21
CA HIS A 106 -2.24 -9.93 9.67
C HIS A 106 -2.78 -8.60 10.23
N LEU A 107 -3.50 -7.81 9.42
CA LEU A 107 -4.02 -6.51 9.85
C LEU A 107 -4.86 -6.58 11.12
N LEU A 108 -5.73 -7.58 11.25
CA LEU A 108 -6.58 -7.73 12.44
C LEU A 108 -5.77 -8.03 13.70
N ASP A 109 -4.67 -8.75 13.58
CA ASP A 109 -3.75 -9.02 14.68
C ASP A 109 -2.95 -7.78 15.06
N SER A 110 -2.51 -7.02 14.06
CA SER A 110 -1.83 -5.72 14.26
C SER A 110 -2.76 -4.69 14.91
N LEU A 111 -4.02 -4.61 14.49
CA LEU A 111 -5.04 -3.77 15.14
C LEU A 111 -5.25 -4.19 16.60
N ARG A 112 -5.36 -5.50 16.88
CA ARG A 112 -5.50 -6.03 18.24
C ARG A 112 -4.29 -5.67 19.11
N THR A 113 -3.07 -5.81 18.56
CA THR A 113 -1.82 -5.43 19.23
C THR A 113 -1.78 -3.91 19.51
N ALA A 114 -2.35 -3.12 18.62
CA ALA A 114 -2.50 -1.68 18.79
C ALA A 114 -3.63 -1.31 19.78
N ASN A 115 -4.42 -2.25 20.31
CA ASN A 115 -5.64 -2.03 21.09
C ASN A 115 -6.69 -1.19 20.33
N ILE A 116 -6.85 -1.50 19.04
CA ILE A 116 -7.83 -0.87 18.14
C ILE A 116 -8.74 -1.98 17.62
N THR A 117 -10.04 -1.76 17.67
CA THR A 117 -11.00 -2.72 17.10
C THR A 117 -11.47 -2.28 15.72
N PRO A 118 -11.78 -3.19 14.79
CA PRO A 118 -12.29 -2.84 13.46
C PRO A 118 -13.55 -1.95 13.50
N GLU A 119 -14.42 -2.17 14.49
CA GLU A 119 -15.65 -1.40 14.68
C GLU A 119 -15.41 0.06 15.09
N SER A 120 -14.19 0.36 15.58
CA SER A 120 -13.79 1.71 15.97
C SER A 120 -13.23 2.56 14.81
N ILE A 121 -13.13 1.99 13.62
CA ILE A 121 -12.70 2.69 12.41
C ILE A 121 -13.90 3.43 11.81
N ASP A 122 -13.73 4.74 11.59
CA ASP A 122 -14.78 5.60 11.04
C ASP A 122 -14.76 5.69 9.51
N THR A 123 -13.56 5.61 8.93
CA THR A 123 -13.35 5.72 7.47
C THR A 123 -12.26 4.74 7.06
N VAL A 124 -12.54 3.91 6.07
CA VAL A 124 -11.55 3.14 5.32
C VAL A 124 -11.34 3.84 3.98
N VAL A 125 -10.09 4.13 3.66
CA VAL A 125 -9.66 4.76 2.41
C VAL A 125 -8.95 3.70 1.59
N ILE A 126 -9.40 3.46 0.38
CA ILE A 126 -8.74 2.54 -0.55
C ILE A 126 -7.96 3.36 -1.58
N SER A 127 -6.71 3.00 -1.79
CA SER A 127 -5.83 3.64 -2.74
C SER A 127 -6.04 3.18 -4.17
N HIS A 128 -6.21 1.85 -4.35
CA HIS A 128 -6.50 1.14 -5.61
C HIS A 128 -7.04 -0.26 -5.30
N PHE A 129 -7.32 -1.09 -6.32
CA PHE A 129 -8.09 -2.33 -6.12
C PHE A 129 -7.27 -3.61 -6.24
N ASP A 130 -5.96 -3.56 -6.05
CA ASP A 130 -5.16 -4.77 -5.96
C ASP A 130 -5.48 -5.55 -4.66
N GLY A 131 -5.35 -6.87 -4.71
CA GLY A 131 -5.86 -7.76 -3.67
C GLY A 131 -5.31 -7.49 -2.28
N ASP A 132 -4.04 -7.14 -2.20
CA ASP A 132 -3.35 -6.83 -0.94
C ASP A 132 -3.64 -5.41 -0.40
N HIS A 133 -4.55 -4.66 -1.04
CA HIS A 133 -5.06 -3.37 -0.56
C HIS A 133 -6.54 -3.45 -0.16
N ILE A 134 -7.32 -4.31 -0.82
CA ILE A 134 -8.76 -4.46 -0.56
C ILE A 134 -9.12 -5.79 0.12
N GLY A 135 -8.20 -6.74 0.23
CA GLY A 135 -8.47 -8.10 0.71
C GLY A 135 -9.06 -8.17 2.12
N GLY A 136 -8.69 -7.22 2.99
CA GLY A 136 -9.23 -7.14 4.35
C GLY A 136 -10.59 -6.46 4.49
N LEU A 137 -11.21 -5.98 3.40
CA LEU A 137 -12.52 -5.33 3.45
C LEU A 137 -13.63 -6.29 3.88
N LEU A 138 -13.56 -7.55 3.50
CA LEU A 138 -14.50 -8.58 3.92
C LEU A 138 -13.85 -9.56 4.89
N ASP A 139 -14.62 -10.04 5.84
CA ASP A 139 -14.23 -11.15 6.70
C ASP A 139 -14.42 -12.52 5.98
N SER A 140 -13.99 -13.59 6.61
CA SER A 140 -14.10 -14.96 6.08
C SER A 140 -15.53 -15.43 5.81
N THR A 141 -16.54 -14.68 6.25
CA THR A 141 -17.96 -14.96 5.98
C THR A 141 -18.53 -14.08 4.86
N GLY A 142 -17.70 -13.21 4.27
CA GLY A 142 -18.12 -12.25 3.23
C GLY A 142 -18.86 -11.03 3.78
N GLN A 143 -18.77 -10.76 5.09
CA GLN A 143 -19.35 -9.58 5.71
C GLN A 143 -18.31 -8.47 5.85
N PRO A 144 -18.73 -7.18 5.88
CA PRO A 144 -17.81 -6.07 6.09
C PRO A 144 -17.00 -6.22 7.38
N THR A 145 -15.68 -6.25 7.27
CA THR A 145 -14.77 -6.25 8.43
C THR A 145 -14.91 -4.97 9.25
N PHE A 146 -15.02 -3.83 8.57
CA PHE A 146 -15.13 -2.51 9.22
C PHE A 146 -16.60 -2.05 9.21
N VAL A 147 -17.41 -2.68 10.08
CA VAL A 147 -18.86 -2.58 10.07
C VAL A 147 -19.43 -1.17 10.23
N ASN A 148 -18.71 -0.26 10.87
CA ASN A 148 -19.13 1.12 11.10
C ASN A 148 -18.49 2.12 10.14
N ALA A 149 -17.48 1.69 9.37
CA ALA A 149 -16.70 2.59 8.55
C ALA A 149 -17.44 3.00 7.26
N ARG A 150 -17.29 4.28 6.88
CA ARG A 150 -17.50 4.73 5.51
C ARG A 150 -16.35 4.19 4.66
N LEU A 151 -16.65 3.62 3.50
CA LEU A 151 -15.64 3.23 2.52
C LEU A 151 -15.45 4.37 1.52
N VAL A 152 -14.22 4.85 1.36
CA VAL A 152 -13.85 5.86 0.36
C VAL A 152 -12.93 5.21 -0.66
N ALA A 153 -13.27 5.33 -1.94
CA ALA A 153 -12.46 4.78 -3.03
C ALA A 153 -12.30 5.79 -4.18
N PRO A 154 -11.22 5.69 -4.98
CA PRO A 154 -11.06 6.53 -6.15
C PRO A 154 -12.11 6.19 -7.20
N LYS A 155 -12.85 7.21 -7.66
CA LYS A 155 -13.88 7.01 -8.68
C LYS A 155 -13.30 6.48 -10.00
N PRO A 156 -12.15 6.98 -10.52
CA PRO A 156 -11.58 6.44 -11.75
C PRO A 156 -11.18 4.95 -11.64
N GLU A 157 -10.71 4.51 -10.48
CA GLU A 157 -10.38 3.11 -10.21
C GLU A 157 -11.65 2.25 -10.22
N HIS A 158 -12.65 2.69 -9.48
CA HIS A 158 -13.95 2.03 -9.44
C HIS A 158 -14.61 1.99 -10.82
N ASP A 159 -14.65 3.11 -11.54
CA ASP A 159 -15.28 3.18 -12.86
C ASP A 159 -14.60 2.26 -13.87
N TYR A 160 -13.30 2.01 -13.74
CA TYR A 160 -12.58 1.08 -14.59
C TYR A 160 -12.91 -0.38 -14.21
N TRP A 161 -12.60 -0.79 -12.98
CA TRP A 161 -12.66 -2.19 -12.58
C TRP A 161 -14.09 -2.72 -12.41
N MET A 162 -15.08 -1.84 -12.22
CA MET A 162 -16.50 -2.24 -12.05
C MET A 162 -17.32 -2.16 -13.35
N ARG A 163 -16.68 -1.88 -14.50
CA ARG A 163 -17.39 -2.01 -15.79
C ARG A 163 -17.64 -3.48 -16.12
N GLU A 164 -18.84 -3.79 -16.59
CA GLU A 164 -19.22 -5.17 -16.91
C GLU A 164 -18.30 -5.82 -17.97
N ASP A 165 -17.80 -5.04 -18.95
CA ASP A 165 -16.89 -5.54 -19.97
C ASP A 165 -15.52 -5.94 -19.36
N ASP A 166 -14.98 -5.14 -18.42
CA ASP A 166 -13.72 -5.43 -17.75
C ASP A 166 -13.87 -6.61 -16.77
N LEU A 167 -14.98 -6.63 -16.02
CA LEU A 167 -15.30 -7.76 -15.13
C LEU A 167 -15.47 -9.09 -15.90
N ALA A 168 -15.96 -9.03 -17.13
CA ALA A 168 -16.13 -10.23 -17.98
C ALA A 168 -14.79 -10.76 -18.53
N GLU A 169 -13.74 -9.93 -18.56
CA GLU A 169 -12.39 -10.32 -18.97
C GLU A 169 -11.54 -10.89 -17.81
N MET A 170 -11.97 -10.69 -16.58
CA MET A 170 -11.32 -11.25 -15.37
C MET A 170 -11.69 -12.73 -15.20
N ASP A 171 -10.90 -13.44 -14.40
CA ASP A 171 -11.37 -14.72 -13.88
C ASP A 171 -12.62 -14.53 -12.98
N GLU A 172 -13.45 -15.58 -12.93
CA GLU A 172 -14.76 -15.50 -12.25
C GLU A 172 -14.63 -15.25 -10.74
N GLU A 173 -13.56 -15.73 -10.11
CA GLU A 173 -13.31 -15.55 -8.68
C GLU A 173 -13.01 -14.08 -8.36
N THR A 174 -12.07 -13.47 -9.08
CA THR A 174 -11.71 -12.05 -8.94
C THR A 174 -12.91 -11.13 -9.20
N ALA A 175 -13.62 -11.33 -10.32
CA ALA A 175 -14.79 -10.54 -10.66
C ALA A 175 -15.90 -10.65 -9.60
N THR A 176 -16.14 -11.85 -9.08
CA THR A 176 -17.12 -12.10 -8.03
C THR A 176 -16.69 -11.44 -6.72
N GLY A 177 -15.42 -11.54 -6.35
CA GLY A 177 -14.86 -10.90 -5.16
C GLY A 177 -15.03 -9.38 -5.18
N LEU A 178 -14.71 -8.72 -6.30
CA LEU A 178 -14.92 -7.27 -6.47
C LEU A 178 -16.40 -6.88 -6.31
N ARG A 179 -17.30 -7.58 -7.01
CA ARG A 179 -18.75 -7.30 -6.89
C ARG A 179 -19.25 -7.47 -5.46
N GLN A 180 -18.85 -8.53 -4.76
CA GLN A 180 -19.25 -8.78 -3.37
C GLN A 180 -18.73 -7.70 -2.43
N THR A 181 -17.46 -7.32 -2.57
CA THR A 181 -16.81 -6.30 -1.75
C THR A 181 -17.55 -4.97 -1.85
N PHE A 182 -17.78 -4.46 -3.06
CA PHE A 182 -18.44 -3.17 -3.24
C PHE A 182 -19.94 -3.22 -2.94
N ALA A 183 -20.61 -4.36 -3.16
CA ALA A 183 -22.00 -4.55 -2.75
C ALA A 183 -22.16 -4.51 -1.23
N ALA A 184 -21.25 -5.11 -0.48
CA ALA A 184 -21.28 -5.13 0.99
C ALA A 184 -21.12 -3.73 1.62
N TYR A 185 -20.43 -2.81 0.93
CA TYR A 185 -20.26 -1.42 1.36
C TYR A 185 -21.17 -0.42 0.63
N ALA A 186 -22.06 -0.83 -0.27
CA ALA A 186 -22.79 0.06 -1.18
C ALA A 186 -23.52 1.22 -0.47
N SER A 187 -24.10 0.99 0.72
CA SER A 187 -24.84 2.00 1.49
C SER A 187 -23.95 3.08 2.13
N ARG A 188 -22.63 2.88 2.17
CA ARG A 188 -21.65 3.77 2.82
C ARG A 188 -20.38 3.92 1.99
N LEU A 189 -20.44 3.57 0.69
CA LEU A 189 -19.42 3.83 -0.29
C LEU A 189 -19.45 5.30 -0.72
N THR A 190 -18.29 5.92 -0.78
CA THR A 190 -18.10 7.27 -1.34
C THR A 190 -17.01 7.19 -2.40
N LEU A 191 -17.35 7.49 -3.63
CA LEU A 191 -16.41 7.57 -4.74
C LEU A 191 -15.97 9.03 -4.91
N LEU A 192 -14.65 9.25 -4.92
CA LEU A 192 -14.07 10.58 -5.08
C LEU A 192 -13.25 10.67 -6.37
N ASP A 193 -13.44 11.74 -7.10
CA ASP A 193 -12.49 12.14 -8.14
C ASP A 193 -11.18 12.62 -7.52
N SER A 194 -10.09 12.60 -8.28
CA SER A 194 -8.78 12.97 -7.76
C SER A 194 -8.22 14.20 -8.51
N PRO A 195 -7.54 15.12 -7.80
CA PRO A 195 -7.29 15.14 -6.34
C PRO A 195 -8.53 15.52 -5.53
N ALA A 196 -8.71 14.92 -4.33
CA ALA A 196 -9.86 15.20 -3.47
C ALA A 196 -9.51 15.14 -1.99
N ASP A 197 -10.17 15.96 -1.17
CA ASP A 197 -10.10 15.85 0.27
C ASP A 197 -11.02 14.72 0.76
N ILE A 198 -10.47 13.84 1.59
CA ILE A 198 -11.16 12.67 2.17
C ILE A 198 -11.72 13.03 3.53
N GLU A 199 -10.84 13.54 4.39
CA GLU A 199 -11.11 14.09 5.72
C GLU A 199 -10.21 15.32 5.92
N PRO A 200 -10.49 16.20 6.89
CA PRO A 200 -9.61 17.34 7.16
C PRO A 200 -8.15 16.92 7.38
N GLY A 201 -7.25 17.38 6.51
CA GLY A 201 -5.84 17.04 6.52
C GLY A 201 -5.47 15.70 5.88
N ILE A 202 -6.41 14.99 5.26
CA ILE A 202 -6.17 13.73 4.53
C ILE A 202 -6.78 13.84 3.14
N ARG A 203 -5.97 13.66 2.07
CA ARG A 203 -6.43 13.81 0.69
C ARG A 203 -5.79 12.83 -0.27
N TYR A 204 -6.50 12.49 -1.34
CA TYR A 204 -5.95 11.80 -2.50
C TYR A 204 -5.01 12.69 -3.30
N VAL A 205 -3.92 12.08 -3.75
CA VAL A 205 -2.95 12.64 -4.68
C VAL A 205 -2.86 11.68 -5.86
N PRO A 206 -3.17 12.14 -7.10
CA PRO A 206 -3.08 11.27 -8.28
C PRO A 206 -1.70 10.66 -8.41
N ALA A 207 -1.64 9.33 -8.52
CA ALA A 207 -0.40 8.58 -8.71
C ALA A 207 -0.61 7.47 -9.75
N LEU A 208 -1.11 7.86 -10.92
CA LEU A 208 -1.58 6.97 -11.97
C LEU A 208 -0.45 6.17 -12.61
N GLY A 209 -0.79 5.03 -13.19
CA GLY A 209 0.11 4.18 -13.97
C GLY A 209 0.27 2.77 -13.42
N HIS A 210 0.40 2.61 -12.10
CA HIS A 210 0.36 1.31 -11.46
C HIS A 210 -1.02 0.65 -11.62
N SER A 211 -2.08 1.37 -11.34
CA SER A 211 -3.44 1.01 -11.74
C SER A 211 -4.15 2.21 -12.39
N PRO A 212 -5.34 2.00 -13.02
CA PRO A 212 -6.04 3.05 -13.78
C PRO A 212 -6.39 4.30 -12.95
N GLY A 213 -6.67 4.13 -11.68
CA GLY A 213 -7.07 5.20 -10.77
C GLY A 213 -6.24 5.30 -9.50
N HIS A 214 -5.06 4.68 -9.45
CA HIS A 214 -4.18 4.63 -8.27
C HIS A 214 -3.93 6.01 -7.64
N GLN A 215 -4.00 6.05 -6.32
CA GLN A 215 -3.80 7.26 -5.51
C GLN A 215 -2.73 7.06 -4.45
N ALA A 216 -1.80 7.98 -4.37
CA ALA A 216 -1.08 8.25 -3.13
C ALA A 216 -1.98 9.02 -2.15
N VAL A 217 -1.63 9.02 -0.87
CA VAL A 217 -2.41 9.75 0.15
C VAL A 217 -1.51 10.74 0.90
N SER A 218 -1.90 12.02 0.87
CA SER A 218 -1.22 13.07 1.63
C SER A 218 -1.91 13.27 2.98
N ILE A 219 -1.12 13.30 4.04
CA ILE A 219 -1.57 13.58 5.40
C ILE A 219 -0.85 14.85 5.90
N GLU A 220 -1.63 15.82 6.38
CA GLU A 220 -1.11 17.09 6.87
C GLU A 220 -1.79 17.52 8.17
N SER A 221 -0.98 17.91 9.17
CA SER A 221 -1.45 18.43 10.44
C SER A 221 -0.42 19.41 11.01
N GLN A 222 -0.86 20.64 11.34
CA GLN A 222 -0.03 21.69 11.95
C GLN A 222 1.29 21.93 11.17
N GLY A 223 1.24 21.90 9.85
CA GLY A 223 2.40 22.06 8.98
C GLY A 223 3.32 20.83 8.84
N ALA A 224 3.14 19.80 9.68
CA ALA A 224 3.80 18.52 9.47
C ALA A 224 3.10 17.75 8.36
N ARG A 225 3.89 17.17 7.41
CA ARG A 225 3.37 16.52 6.22
C ARG A 225 3.98 15.15 6.00
N LEU A 226 3.11 14.20 5.63
CA LEU A 226 3.48 12.84 5.20
C LEU A 226 2.83 12.55 3.85
N LEU A 227 3.57 11.90 2.96
CA LEU A 227 3.02 11.31 1.74
C LEU A 227 3.13 9.78 1.82
N HIS A 228 1.98 9.12 1.86
CA HIS A 228 1.92 7.67 1.70
C HIS A 228 1.96 7.36 0.21
N LEU A 229 3.05 6.72 -0.23
CA LEU A 229 3.30 6.46 -1.66
C LEU A 229 2.38 5.37 -2.22
N VAL A 230 1.90 4.50 -1.34
CA VAL A 230 1.22 3.27 -1.73
C VAL A 230 2.09 2.51 -2.73
N ASP A 231 1.59 2.13 -3.90
CA ASP A 231 2.30 1.35 -4.93
C ASP A 231 2.91 2.21 -6.03
N THR A 232 3.04 3.52 -5.79
CA THR A 232 3.88 4.36 -6.66
C THR A 232 5.30 3.80 -6.75
N LEU A 233 5.82 3.26 -5.63
CA LEU A 233 7.11 2.58 -5.51
C LEU A 233 6.96 1.40 -4.55
N HIS A 234 7.42 0.23 -4.96
CA HIS A 234 7.34 -0.99 -4.15
C HIS A 234 8.53 -1.17 -3.22
N MET A 235 9.68 -0.61 -3.53
CA MET A 235 10.89 -0.81 -2.72
C MET A 235 11.93 0.30 -2.88
N PRO A 236 12.81 0.52 -1.88
CA PRO A 236 13.81 1.60 -1.91
C PRO A 236 14.80 1.53 -3.07
N ILE A 237 15.11 0.34 -3.61
CA ILE A 237 16.03 0.21 -4.74
C ILE A 237 15.51 0.86 -6.03
N GLN A 238 14.18 1.08 -6.16
CA GLN A 238 13.57 1.79 -7.28
C GLN A 238 13.85 3.30 -7.29
N LEU A 239 14.36 3.89 -6.22
CA LEU A 239 14.64 5.34 -6.17
C LEU A 239 15.55 5.83 -7.30
N ASN A 240 16.47 4.98 -7.76
CA ASN A 240 17.41 5.29 -8.83
C ASN A 240 17.25 4.41 -10.06
N ALA A 241 16.31 3.48 -10.00
CA ALA A 241 15.98 2.56 -11.07
C ALA A 241 14.45 2.62 -11.25
N LEU A 242 13.99 3.69 -11.94
CA LEU A 242 12.57 3.95 -12.17
C LEU A 242 12.02 3.02 -13.28
N ASP A 243 12.26 1.74 -13.09
CA ASP A 243 11.93 0.74 -14.08
C ASP A 243 10.47 0.32 -14.01
N VAL A 244 10.02 -0.31 -15.10
CA VAL A 244 8.70 -0.91 -15.22
C VAL A 244 8.58 -2.03 -14.21
N SER A 245 7.61 -1.93 -13.32
CA SER A 245 7.18 -3.06 -12.52
C SER A 245 6.29 -3.98 -13.36
N ALA A 246 6.38 -5.30 -13.14
CA ALA A 246 5.46 -6.27 -13.73
C ALA A 246 3.99 -6.02 -13.35
N PHE A 247 3.78 -5.22 -12.31
CA PHE A 247 2.46 -4.85 -11.79
C PHE A 247 1.90 -3.56 -12.40
N ASP A 248 2.69 -2.82 -13.21
CA ASP A 248 2.24 -1.55 -13.77
C ASP A 248 1.22 -1.77 -14.90
N PHE A 249 0.04 -1.16 -14.75
CA PHE A 249 -1.00 -1.18 -15.77
C PHE A 249 -0.66 -0.33 -16.99
N GLN A 250 -0.06 0.84 -16.78
CA GLN A 250 0.44 1.77 -17.78
C GLN A 250 1.90 2.13 -17.47
N PRO A 251 2.87 1.32 -17.92
CA PRO A 251 4.26 1.43 -17.48
C PRO A 251 4.90 2.81 -17.71
N ASP A 252 4.72 3.41 -18.88
CA ASP A 252 5.28 4.74 -19.18
C ASP A 252 4.73 5.81 -18.25
N LEU A 253 3.42 5.78 -17.98
CA LEU A 253 2.78 6.71 -17.07
C LEU A 253 3.24 6.48 -15.62
N ALA A 254 3.42 5.22 -15.20
CA ALA A 254 3.94 4.88 -13.87
C ALA A 254 5.34 5.45 -13.66
N ILE A 255 6.22 5.35 -14.65
CA ILE A 255 7.57 5.92 -14.60
C ILE A 255 7.53 7.45 -14.47
N ASP A 256 6.69 8.14 -15.26
CA ASP A 256 6.56 9.59 -15.17
C ASP A 256 5.97 10.03 -13.83
N THR A 257 4.99 9.30 -13.32
CA THR A 257 4.42 9.50 -11.98
C THR A 257 5.48 9.32 -10.89
N ARG A 258 6.28 8.27 -10.94
CA ARG A 258 7.40 8.03 -9.99
C ARG A 258 8.37 9.20 -9.98
N ARG A 259 8.79 9.68 -11.16
CA ARG A 259 9.69 10.84 -11.26
C ARG A 259 9.10 12.08 -10.61
N ALA A 260 7.84 12.39 -10.91
CA ALA A 260 7.17 13.57 -10.37
C ALA A 260 7.01 13.50 -8.84
N ILE A 261 6.60 12.35 -8.31
CA ILE A 261 6.41 12.14 -6.87
C ILE A 261 7.76 12.17 -6.14
N LEU A 262 8.80 11.52 -6.66
CA LEU A 262 10.13 11.56 -6.06
C LEU A 262 10.72 12.97 -6.05
N ALA A 263 10.60 13.72 -7.14
CA ALA A 263 11.04 15.11 -7.18
C ALA A 263 10.31 15.97 -6.14
N ARG A 264 9.01 15.75 -5.96
CA ARG A 264 8.21 16.44 -4.95
C ARG A 264 8.64 16.06 -3.53
N THR A 265 8.79 14.77 -3.23
CA THR A 265 9.17 14.30 -1.89
C THR A 265 10.53 14.83 -1.47
N GLU A 266 11.49 14.87 -2.40
CA GLU A 266 12.83 15.45 -2.18
C GLU A 266 12.74 16.97 -1.96
N PHE A 267 12.12 17.70 -2.88
CA PHE A 267 12.05 19.18 -2.85
C PHE A 267 11.33 19.70 -1.60
N GLU A 268 10.21 19.07 -1.24
CA GLU A 268 9.41 19.47 -0.08
C GLU A 268 9.89 18.83 1.23
N ASN A 269 10.91 17.96 1.19
CA ASN A 269 11.44 17.20 2.32
C ASN A 269 10.33 16.46 3.10
N LEU A 270 9.41 15.82 2.38
CA LEU A 270 8.27 15.15 2.99
C LEU A 270 8.73 13.93 3.80
N LEU A 271 8.06 13.67 4.92
CA LEU A 271 8.05 12.32 5.46
C LEU A 271 7.29 11.43 4.49
N VAL A 272 7.82 10.25 4.24
CA VAL A 272 7.28 9.28 3.28
C VAL A 272 6.94 8.00 4.00
N LEU A 273 5.81 7.38 3.64
CA LEU A 273 5.49 5.99 3.95
C LEU A 273 5.41 5.21 2.64
N GLY A 274 6.25 4.18 2.50
CA GLY A 274 6.15 3.19 1.42
C GLY A 274 5.35 1.98 1.89
N TYR A 275 4.33 1.57 1.12
CA TYR A 275 3.49 0.43 1.47
C TYR A 275 4.31 -0.85 1.53
N HIS A 276 5.07 -1.14 0.49
CA HIS A 276 5.91 -2.32 0.39
C HIS A 276 7.37 -2.14 0.85
N PHE A 277 7.71 -0.98 1.40
CA PHE A 277 9.04 -0.77 1.94
C PHE A 277 9.26 -1.59 3.22
N PRO A 278 10.51 -1.96 3.55
CA PRO A 278 10.80 -2.66 4.80
C PRO A 278 10.15 -1.96 6.00
N PHE A 279 9.45 -2.72 6.84
CA PHE A 279 8.72 -2.19 8.00
C PHE A 279 9.60 -1.28 8.87
N PRO A 280 9.13 -0.13 9.33
CA PRO A 280 7.75 0.41 9.19
C PRO A 280 7.55 1.25 7.93
N GLY A 281 8.42 1.23 6.94
CA GLY A 281 8.28 1.95 5.69
C GLY A 281 8.35 3.48 5.79
N LEU A 282 8.67 4.04 6.96
CA LEU A 282 8.78 5.48 7.21
C LEU A 282 10.19 6.00 6.97
N GLY A 283 10.32 7.12 6.26
CA GLY A 283 11.62 7.73 5.99
C GLY A 283 11.52 8.98 5.13
N HIS A 284 12.67 9.41 4.66
CA HIS A 284 12.81 10.52 3.72
C HIS A 284 13.55 10.06 2.46
N VAL A 285 13.18 10.66 1.33
CA VAL A 285 13.98 10.58 0.10
C VAL A 285 14.96 11.75 0.12
N LYS A 286 16.24 11.45 0.10
CA LYS A 286 17.34 12.44 0.15
C LYS A 286 18.24 12.31 -1.06
N ARG A 287 18.77 13.43 -1.53
CA ARG A 287 19.79 13.43 -2.58
C ARG A 287 21.19 13.31 -1.98
N THR A 288 21.96 12.37 -2.51
CA THR A 288 23.38 12.16 -2.18
C THR A 288 24.15 12.13 -3.49
N GLY A 289 24.80 13.24 -3.83
CA GLY A 289 25.37 13.45 -5.17
C GLY A 289 24.29 13.43 -6.24
N ASP A 290 24.43 12.58 -7.24
CA ASP A 290 23.45 12.41 -8.32
C ASP A 290 22.36 11.36 -8.01
N LEU A 291 22.46 10.66 -6.90
CA LEU A 291 21.57 9.58 -6.52
C LEU A 291 20.58 10.00 -5.44
N LEU A 292 19.40 9.37 -5.46
CA LEU A 292 18.45 9.41 -4.35
C LEU A 292 18.75 8.26 -3.38
N ALA A 293 18.63 8.55 -2.09
CA ALA A 293 18.81 7.58 -1.02
C ALA A 293 17.57 7.53 -0.13
N TRP A 294 17.23 6.35 0.34
CA TRP A 294 16.23 6.17 1.39
C TRP A 294 16.91 6.37 2.74
N GLU A 295 16.42 7.33 3.51
CA GLU A 295 16.82 7.58 4.89
C GLU A 295 15.67 7.15 5.83
N PRO A 296 15.76 5.95 6.44
CA PRO A 296 14.72 5.49 7.36
C PRO A 296 14.53 6.47 8.51
N TYR A 297 13.27 6.78 8.83
CA TYR A 297 12.94 7.60 9.98
C TYR A 297 13.07 6.78 11.27
N LEU A 298 14.06 7.14 12.08
CA LEU A 298 14.24 6.53 13.40
C LEU A 298 13.18 7.12 14.34
N ILE A 299 12.17 6.31 14.68
CA ILE A 299 11.10 6.72 15.59
C ILE A 299 11.65 6.64 17.01
N PRO A 300 11.91 7.78 17.67
CA PRO A 300 12.24 7.78 19.08
C PRO A 300 11.01 7.33 19.87
N THR A 301 11.20 6.56 20.92
CA THR A 301 10.15 5.92 21.73
C THR A 301 9.07 6.85 22.31
N HIS A 302 9.15 8.17 22.06
CA HIS A 302 8.18 9.21 22.49
C HIS A 302 8.20 10.45 21.58
N SER A 303 8.30 10.35 20.25
CA SER A 303 8.51 11.54 19.44
C SER A 303 7.28 12.00 18.66
N THR A 304 7.18 13.32 18.58
CA THR A 304 6.28 14.04 17.67
C THR A 304 7.10 14.50 16.47
N ILE A 305 6.66 14.15 15.25
CA ILE A 305 7.21 14.74 14.02
C ILE A 305 6.70 16.19 13.99
N LYS A 306 7.63 17.12 14.08
CA LYS A 306 7.36 18.56 13.99
C LYS A 306 7.55 19.04 12.56
N PRO A 307 6.91 20.16 12.16
CA PRO A 307 7.08 20.76 10.84
C PRO A 307 8.52 21.12 10.53
#